data_1401ae8e227e08add5f44a230c2fd4ae
#
_entry.id   1401ae8e227e08add5f44a230c2fd4ae
#
_cell.length_a   1.000
_cell.length_b   1.000
_cell.length_c   1.000
_cell.angle_alpha   90.00
_cell.angle_beta   90.00
_cell.angle_gamma   90.00
#
_symmetry.space_group_name_H-M   'P 1'
#
loop_
_entity.id
_entity.type
_entity.pdbx_description
1 polymer ?
#
loop_
_entity_poly.entity_id
_entity_poly.type
_entity_poly.pdbx_seq_one_letter_code
_entity_poly.pdbx_strand_id
1 'polypeptide(L)'
;MVSIGEGRPMTLARGSIGGYEYDRMVLKFSMMDDGREVPCAVSASAMDDLERVSRTAPERREEQFVRLRDRIEQCASRKFQAREFEGTPPGIILRSIDFRG
;
A
#
# COMPACT_ATOMS: atom_id res chain seq x y z
N MET A 1 -25.54 13.02 17.28
CA MET A 1 -25.04 12.78 16.95
C MET A 1 -24.42 12.41 16.33
N VAL A 2 -24.15 12.15 16.31
CA VAL A 2 -23.55 11.80 15.85
C VAL A 2 -23.05 11.36 15.27
N SER A 3 -22.97 11.27 14.99
CA SER A 3 -22.47 10.77 14.50
C SER A 3 -21.57 10.41 14.28
N ILE A 4 -21.65 10.16 14.96
CA ILE A 4 -20.62 9.81 14.95
C ILE A 4 -19.87 9.12 14.04
N GLY A 5 -20.07 8.20 13.65
CA GLY A 5 -19.31 7.53 12.63
C GLY A 5 -19.12 8.34 11.44
N GLU A 6 -19.92 9.28 11.27
CA GLU A 6 -19.79 9.97 10.06
C GLU A 6 -18.53 10.70 9.97
N GLY A 7 -17.95 11.09 10.97
CA GLY A 7 -16.67 11.74 10.86
C GLY A 7 -15.53 10.81 10.61
N ARG A 8 -15.79 9.53 10.54
CA ARG A 8 -14.70 8.59 10.43
C ARG A 8 -14.00 8.67 9.12
N PRO A 9 -12.68 8.71 9.11
CA PRO A 9 -11.97 8.64 7.85
C PRO A 9 -12.21 7.31 7.17
N MET A 10 -12.11 7.32 5.85
CA MET A 10 -12.26 6.09 5.07
C MET A 10 -10.95 5.33 5.08
N THR A 11 -10.44 5.07 6.26
CA THR A 11 -9.16 4.41 6.41
C THR A 11 -9.33 2.92 6.33
N LEU A 12 -8.50 2.29 5.53
CA LEU A 12 -8.52 0.85 5.38
C LEU A 12 -7.87 0.20 6.59
N ALA A 13 -8.35 -0.96 6.96
CA ALA A 13 -7.72 -1.76 7.99
C ALA A 13 -6.59 -2.59 7.37
N ARG A 14 -5.67 -2.99 8.22
CA ARG A 14 -4.52 -3.78 7.79
C ARG A 14 -4.97 -5.15 7.33
N GLY A 15 -4.43 -5.61 6.20
CA GLY A 15 -4.66 -6.94 5.70
C GLY A 15 -3.39 -7.78 5.81
N SER A 16 -3.08 -8.53 4.77
CA SER A 16 -1.97 -9.46 4.79
C SER A 16 -0.92 -9.09 3.76
N ILE A 17 0.26 -9.68 3.92
CA ILE A 17 1.37 -9.49 2.99
C ILE A 17 1.33 -10.62 1.99
N GLY A 18 1.39 -10.26 0.69
CA GLY A 18 1.25 -11.24 -0.38
C GLY A 18 2.55 -11.64 -1.05
N GLY A 19 3.66 -11.02 -0.67
CA GLY A 19 4.95 -11.38 -1.21
C GLY A 19 5.41 -10.51 -2.35
N TYR A 20 6.68 -10.66 -2.69
CA TYR A 20 7.32 -9.85 -3.72
C TYR A 20 7.15 -10.50 -5.09
N GLU A 21 6.72 -9.72 -6.05
CA GLU A 21 6.56 -10.18 -7.43
C GLU A 21 7.68 -9.62 -8.28
N TYR A 22 8.55 -10.50 -8.77
CA TYR A 22 9.77 -10.10 -9.47
C TYR A 22 9.47 -9.44 -10.81
N ASP A 23 8.52 -9.99 -11.55
CA ASP A 23 8.27 -9.51 -12.90
C ASP A 23 7.84 -8.05 -12.91
N ARG A 24 7.01 -7.68 -11.96
CA ARG A 24 6.49 -6.32 -11.88
C ARG A 24 7.25 -5.48 -10.89
N MET A 25 8.15 -6.09 -10.12
CA MET A 25 8.95 -5.40 -9.11
C MET A 25 8.08 -4.66 -8.11
N VAL A 26 7.09 -5.39 -7.59
CA VAL A 26 6.20 -4.84 -6.56
C VAL A 26 6.08 -5.82 -5.42
N LEU A 27 5.83 -5.30 -4.23
CA LEU A 27 5.45 -6.14 -3.11
C LEU A 27 3.93 -6.07 -2.98
N LYS A 28 3.30 -7.23 -3.04
CA LYS A 28 1.83 -7.32 -2.95
C LYS A 28 1.40 -7.41 -1.50
N PHE A 29 0.31 -6.75 -1.21
CA PHE A 29 -0.30 -6.82 0.11
C PHE A 29 -1.78 -6.51 -0.04
N SER A 30 -2.52 -6.61 1.04
CA SER A 30 -3.92 -6.28 1.00
C SER A 30 -4.27 -5.37 2.17
N MET A 31 -5.31 -4.60 1.96
CA MET A 31 -5.96 -3.84 3.02
C MET A 31 -7.41 -4.29 3.08
N MET A 32 -8.07 -3.99 4.19
CA MET A 32 -9.44 -4.43 4.39
C MET A 32 -10.37 -3.24 4.44
N ASP A 33 -11.43 -3.32 3.66
CA ASP A 33 -12.48 -2.30 3.66
C ASP A 33 -13.75 -2.96 4.15
N ASP A 34 -14.00 -2.82 5.44
CA ASP A 34 -15.23 -3.34 6.05
C ASP A 34 -15.43 -4.82 5.72
N GLY A 35 -14.39 -5.60 5.93
CA GLY A 35 -14.44 -7.03 5.69
C GLY A 35 -14.14 -7.47 4.28
N ARG A 36 -13.98 -6.53 3.35
CA ARG A 36 -13.62 -6.85 1.98
C ARG A 36 -12.16 -6.61 1.73
N GLU A 37 -11.53 -7.52 1.04
CA GLU A 37 -10.11 -7.40 0.76
C GLU A 37 -9.88 -6.50 -0.44
N VAL A 38 -8.98 -5.54 -0.27
CA VAL A 38 -8.58 -4.62 -1.33
C VAL A 38 -7.16 -5.00 -1.72
N PRO A 39 -6.95 -5.49 -2.95
CA PRO A 39 -5.59 -5.84 -3.37
C PRO A 39 -4.75 -4.59 -3.56
N CYS A 40 -3.51 -4.66 -3.07
CA CYS A 40 -2.61 -3.53 -3.12
C CYS A 40 -1.22 -4.00 -3.55
N ALA A 41 -0.44 -3.07 -4.05
CA ALA A 41 0.97 -3.32 -4.37
C ALA A 41 1.75 -2.03 -4.18
N VAL A 42 3.00 -2.17 -3.78
CA VAL A 42 3.90 -1.03 -3.67
C VAL A 42 5.16 -1.37 -4.44
N SER A 43 5.63 -0.42 -5.25
CA SER A 43 6.79 -0.68 -6.09
C SER A 43 8.07 -0.77 -5.27
N ALA A 44 9.00 -1.58 -5.75
CA ALA A 44 10.32 -1.69 -5.14
C ALA A 44 11.01 -0.34 -5.09
N SER A 45 10.89 0.44 -6.17
CA SER A 45 11.48 1.76 -6.23
C SER A 45 10.94 2.68 -5.15
N ALA A 46 9.63 2.62 -4.92
CA ALA A 46 9.03 3.46 -3.89
C ALA A 46 9.58 3.14 -2.52
N MET A 47 9.72 1.84 -2.22
CA MET A 47 10.27 1.45 -0.93
C MET A 47 11.73 1.89 -0.77
N ASP A 48 12.51 1.71 -1.82
CA ASP A 48 13.90 2.14 -1.77
C ASP A 48 14.00 3.66 -1.59
N ASP A 49 13.17 4.41 -2.30
CA ASP A 49 13.15 5.86 -2.16
C ASP A 49 12.84 6.29 -0.73
N LEU A 50 11.87 5.63 -0.11
CA LEU A 50 11.49 5.98 1.25
C LEU A 50 12.61 5.75 2.25
N GLU A 51 13.44 4.74 2.02
CA GLU A 51 14.56 4.45 2.90
C GLU A 51 15.87 5.04 2.41
N ARG A 52 15.86 5.69 1.25
CA ARG A 52 17.04 6.29 0.65
C ARG A 52 18.14 5.27 0.42
N VAL A 53 17.73 4.13 -0.10
CA VAL A 53 18.64 3.06 -0.46
C VAL A 53 18.40 2.68 -1.90
N SER A 54 19.21 1.79 -2.42
CA SER A 54 19.02 1.27 -3.77
C SER A 54 19.38 -0.21 -3.78
N ARG A 55 18.76 -0.92 -4.73
CA ARG A 55 19.09 -2.32 -4.98
C ARG A 55 18.89 -3.21 -3.77
N THR A 56 17.83 -2.99 -3.03
CA THR A 56 17.47 -3.91 -1.97
C THR A 56 17.24 -5.29 -2.56
N ALA A 57 17.83 -6.30 -1.95
CA ALA A 57 17.72 -7.66 -2.46
C ALA A 57 16.26 -8.13 -2.38
N PRO A 58 15.79 -8.89 -3.38
CA PRO A 58 14.39 -9.34 -3.39
C PRO A 58 13.99 -10.09 -2.13
N GLU A 59 14.90 -10.88 -1.56
CA GLU A 59 14.56 -11.64 -0.37
C GLU A 59 14.43 -10.77 0.87
N ARG A 60 14.77 -9.49 0.76
CA ARG A 60 14.61 -8.54 1.86
C ARG A 60 13.42 -7.63 1.70
N ARG A 61 12.65 -7.79 0.62
CA ARG A 61 11.55 -6.86 0.33
C ARG A 61 10.45 -6.91 1.37
N GLU A 62 10.16 -8.09 1.91
CA GLU A 62 9.11 -8.16 2.93
C GLU A 62 9.54 -7.48 4.21
N GLU A 63 10.79 -7.65 4.62
CA GLU A 63 11.31 -6.92 5.77
C GLU A 63 11.24 -5.42 5.55
N GLN A 64 11.61 -4.98 4.35
CA GLN A 64 11.55 -3.57 4.01
C GLN A 64 10.12 -3.05 4.11
N PHE A 65 9.18 -3.81 3.58
CA PHE A 65 7.78 -3.45 3.67
C PHE A 65 7.33 -3.29 5.13
N VAL A 66 7.72 -4.24 5.97
CA VAL A 66 7.32 -4.18 7.38
C VAL A 66 7.84 -2.92 8.05
N ARG A 67 9.07 -2.52 7.75
CA ARG A 67 9.61 -1.27 8.30
C ARG A 67 8.85 -0.04 7.86
N LEU A 68 8.33 -0.08 6.63
CA LEU A 68 7.67 1.08 6.02
C LEU A 68 6.15 0.98 6.08
N ARG A 69 5.64 -0.04 6.75
CA ARG A 69 4.24 -0.44 6.61
C ARG A 69 3.27 0.68 6.92
N ASP A 70 3.51 1.41 8.00
CA ASP A 70 2.58 2.48 8.38
C ASP A 70 2.49 3.55 7.29
N ARG A 71 3.62 3.94 6.72
CA ARG A 71 3.62 4.95 5.66
C ARG A 71 2.95 4.42 4.40
N ILE A 72 3.23 3.17 4.07
CA ILE A 72 2.64 2.56 2.88
C ILE A 72 1.13 2.46 3.05
N GLU A 73 0.68 2.01 4.20
CA GLU A 73 -0.75 1.84 4.44
C GLU A 73 -1.48 3.17 4.47
N GLN A 74 -0.86 4.21 5.01
CA GLN A 74 -1.46 5.54 4.97
C GLN A 74 -1.65 6.02 3.54
N CYS A 75 -0.66 5.78 2.70
CA CYS A 75 -0.75 6.17 1.30
C CYS A 75 -1.83 5.38 0.58
N ALA A 76 -1.92 4.08 0.87
CA ALA A 76 -2.96 3.24 0.27
C ALA A 76 -4.34 3.75 0.65
N SER A 77 -4.53 4.14 1.91
CA SER A 77 -5.81 4.66 2.36
C SER A 77 -6.16 5.96 1.65
N ARG A 78 -5.18 6.83 1.43
CA ARG A 78 -5.44 8.08 0.70
C ARG A 78 -5.89 7.81 -0.73
N LYS A 79 -5.22 6.89 -1.41
CA LYS A 79 -5.60 6.55 -2.78
C LYS A 79 -6.98 5.88 -2.82
N PHE A 80 -7.27 5.08 -1.82
CA PHE A 80 -8.59 4.46 -1.73
C PHE A 80 -9.68 5.53 -1.59
N GLN A 81 -9.46 6.51 -0.73
CA GLN A 81 -10.41 7.61 -0.57
C GLN A 81 -10.58 8.40 -1.85
N ALA A 82 -9.51 8.57 -2.59
CA ALA A 82 -9.53 9.29 -3.86
C ALA A 82 -10.04 8.44 -5.00
N ARG A 83 -10.35 7.17 -4.75
CA ARG A 83 -10.85 6.22 -5.75
C ARG A 83 -9.90 6.04 -6.91
N GLU A 84 -8.61 6.02 -6.61
CA GLU A 84 -7.58 5.85 -7.63
C GLU A 84 -7.22 4.38 -7.74
N PHE A 85 -8.07 3.64 -8.41
CA PHE A 85 -7.89 2.21 -8.57
C PHE A 85 -7.33 1.89 -9.94
N GLU A 86 -6.55 0.82 -10.03
CA GLU A 86 -6.04 0.37 -11.31
C GLU A 86 -5.86 -1.15 -11.27
N GLY A 87 -5.75 -1.72 -12.44
CA GLY A 87 -5.53 -3.15 -12.57
C GLY A 87 -6.82 -3.93 -12.71
N THR A 88 -6.66 -5.24 -12.91
CA THR A 88 -7.77 -6.17 -13.09
C THR A 88 -7.50 -7.40 -12.23
N PRO A 89 -8.28 -7.61 -11.16
CA PRO A 89 -9.31 -6.71 -10.63
C PRO A 89 -8.73 -5.40 -10.12
N PRO A 90 -9.56 -4.37 -10.00
CA PRO A 90 -9.06 -3.06 -9.56
C PRO A 90 -8.50 -3.13 -8.16
N GLY A 91 -7.39 -2.46 -7.96
CA GLY A 91 -6.75 -2.37 -6.66
C GLY A 91 -5.95 -1.09 -6.57
N ILE A 92 -5.04 -1.05 -5.63
CA ILE A 92 -4.25 0.15 -5.37
C ILE A 92 -2.79 -0.17 -5.63
N ILE A 93 -2.16 0.64 -6.48
CA ILE A 93 -0.74 0.49 -6.78
C ILE A 93 -0.03 1.76 -6.36
N LEU A 94 0.97 1.60 -5.51
CA LEU A 94 1.72 2.73 -4.96
C LEU A 94 3.08 2.80 -5.63
N ARG A 95 3.38 3.98 -6.16
CA ARG A 95 4.66 4.24 -6.81
C ARG A 95 5.36 5.38 -6.09
N SER A 96 6.61 5.64 -6.48
CA SER A 96 7.38 6.70 -5.82
C SER A 96 6.64 8.02 -5.78
N ILE A 97 5.95 8.36 -6.87
CA ILE A 97 5.26 9.65 -6.94
C ILE A 97 4.15 9.77 -5.90
N ASP A 98 3.58 8.65 -5.49
CA ASP A 98 2.47 8.68 -4.52
C ASP A 98 2.92 9.07 -3.13
N PHE A 99 4.22 9.01 -2.85
CA PHE A 99 4.77 9.35 -1.55
C PHE A 99 5.36 10.74 -1.50
N ARG A 100 5.32 11.46 -2.60
CA ARG A 100 5.85 12.80 -2.68
C ARG A 100 4.78 13.80 -2.31
N GLY A 101 5.16 14.72 -1.48
CA GLY A 101 4.36 15.84 -1.16
C GLY A 101 3.06 15.59 -0.53
#